data_0e11f6aad6f6e70f5f49ce1b89fd2883
#
_entry.id   0e11f6aad6f6e70f5f49ce1b89fd2883
#
_cell.length_a   1.000
_cell.length_b   1.000
_cell.length_c   1.000
_cell.angle_alpha   90.00
_cell.angle_beta   90.00
_cell.angle_gamma   90.00
#
_symmetry.space_group_name_H-M   'P 1'
#
loop_
_entity.id
_entity.type
_entity.pdbx_description
1 polymer ?
#
loop_
_entity_poly.entity_id
_entity_poly.type
_entity_poly.pdbx_seq_one_letter_code
_entity_poly.pdbx_strand_id
1 'polypeptide(L)'
;MMRLGGCGAETACDSSLYFAIHKGVEGIYPFDHKNLSKRDYVDFAHMMEKYLWPRLSGIDKLSIYTEGYSKYLSDRGVTCIRMDTLDGSEPYEKAEATVRKQIDDGYPIPTLILNHKDRSLKDYVWHWFLINGYDESYGEMMVKTVTYSGFQWFDLRKMWDTGYNNKGGLVPYRLEQ
;
A
#
# COMPACT_ATOMS: atom_id res chain seq x y z
N MET A 1 -13.29 4.42 -15.26
CA MET A 1 -12.96 3.00 -15.01
C MET A 1 -11.45 2.90 -15.12
N MET A 2 -10.75 2.58 -14.04
CA MET A 2 -9.30 2.43 -14.09
C MET A 2 -8.91 1.22 -14.94
N ARG A 3 -7.75 1.30 -15.59
CA ARG A 3 -7.26 0.23 -16.45
C ARG A 3 -6.90 -0.99 -15.62
N LEU A 4 -7.00 -2.19 -16.20
CA LEU A 4 -6.46 -3.41 -15.60
C LEU A 4 -5.01 -3.17 -15.18
N GLY A 5 -4.68 -3.40 -13.89
CA GLY A 5 -3.34 -3.16 -13.34
C GLY A 5 -3.14 -1.82 -12.61
N GLY A 6 -4.20 -1.02 -12.39
CA GLY A 6 -4.14 0.26 -11.68
C GLY A 6 -4.03 0.18 -10.15
N CYS A 7 -4.05 -1.01 -9.55
CA CYS A 7 -4.07 -1.18 -8.10
C CYS A 7 -2.88 -0.51 -7.37
N GLY A 8 -1.68 -0.49 -7.98
CA GLY A 8 -0.54 0.22 -7.40
C GLY A 8 -0.75 1.74 -7.35
N ALA A 9 -1.33 2.32 -8.42
CA ALA A 9 -1.67 3.74 -8.45
C ALA A 9 -2.78 4.08 -7.44
N GLU A 10 -3.82 3.22 -7.32
CA GLU A 10 -4.87 3.38 -6.30
C GLU A 10 -4.29 3.33 -4.89
N THR A 11 -3.43 2.37 -4.59
CA THR A 11 -2.76 2.24 -3.29
C THR A 11 -1.94 3.49 -2.94
N ALA A 12 -1.26 4.10 -3.93
CA ALA A 12 -0.55 5.36 -3.73
C ALA A 12 -1.50 6.55 -3.53
N CYS A 13 -2.65 6.56 -4.22
CA CYS A 13 -3.70 7.57 -3.99
C CYS A 13 -4.28 7.48 -2.58
N ASP A 14 -4.61 6.27 -2.13
CA ASP A 14 -5.14 6.04 -0.78
C ASP A 14 -4.11 6.41 0.29
N SER A 15 -2.83 6.07 0.08
CA SER A 15 -1.73 6.51 0.96
C SER A 15 -1.61 8.04 1.01
N SER A 16 -1.66 8.70 -0.15
CA SER A 16 -1.59 10.17 -0.24
C SER A 16 -2.74 10.83 0.51
N LEU A 17 -3.96 10.30 0.34
CA LEU A 17 -5.14 10.80 1.03
C LEU A 17 -5.03 10.59 2.55
N TYR A 18 -4.54 9.43 2.96
CA TYR A 18 -4.27 9.14 4.37
C TYR A 18 -3.30 10.16 4.98
N PHE A 19 -2.17 10.43 4.31
CA PHE A 19 -1.19 11.41 4.79
C PHE A 19 -1.75 12.83 4.84
N ALA A 20 -2.56 13.24 3.85
CA ALA A 20 -3.21 14.53 3.87
C ALA A 20 -4.16 14.70 5.05
N ILE A 21 -5.00 13.68 5.31
CA ILE A 21 -6.06 13.74 6.32
C ILE A 21 -5.51 13.53 7.74
N HIS A 22 -4.66 12.51 7.92
CA HIS A 22 -4.27 12.05 9.26
C HIS A 22 -2.89 12.53 9.71
N LYS A 23 -2.03 12.95 8.79
CA LYS A 23 -0.69 13.45 9.09
C LYS A 23 -0.48 14.92 8.72
N GLY A 24 -1.49 15.56 8.12
CA GLY A 24 -1.44 16.97 7.74
C GLY A 24 -0.37 17.30 6.69
N VAL A 25 0.01 16.32 5.85
CA VAL A 25 1.00 16.55 4.79
C VAL A 25 0.35 17.37 3.68
N GLU A 26 0.76 18.63 3.59
CA GLU A 26 0.25 19.55 2.59
C GLU A 26 0.80 19.22 1.19
N GLY A 27 0.00 19.52 0.16
CA GLY A 27 0.40 19.36 -1.23
C GLY A 27 0.38 17.92 -1.78
N ILE A 28 0.32 16.91 -0.93
CA ILE A 28 0.35 15.50 -1.34
C ILE A 28 -0.94 15.09 -2.08
N TYR A 29 -2.08 15.62 -1.70
CA TYR A 29 -3.36 15.45 -2.40
C TYR A 29 -3.65 16.72 -3.19
N PRO A 30 -3.93 16.64 -4.51
CA PRO A 30 -4.02 17.83 -5.36
C PRO A 30 -5.34 18.59 -5.26
N PHE A 31 -6.33 18.05 -4.54
CA PHE A 31 -7.65 18.64 -4.36
C PHE A 31 -7.96 18.93 -2.88
N ASP A 32 -9.19 19.36 -2.58
CA ASP A 32 -9.61 19.58 -1.19
C ASP A 32 -9.91 18.27 -0.46
N HIS A 33 -9.00 17.84 0.42
CA HIS A 33 -9.16 16.63 1.24
C HIS A 33 -10.25 16.75 2.32
N LYS A 34 -10.74 17.97 2.61
CA LYS A 34 -11.84 18.20 3.55
C LYS A 34 -13.21 18.02 2.91
N ASN A 35 -13.25 18.07 1.58
CA ASN A 35 -14.48 17.94 0.79
C ASN A 35 -14.28 16.96 -0.36
N LEU A 36 -14.07 15.67 0.00
CA LEU A 36 -13.76 14.61 -0.94
C LEU A 36 -14.91 14.39 -1.93
N SER A 37 -14.59 14.36 -3.21
CA SER A 37 -15.51 13.95 -4.26
C SER A 37 -14.99 12.74 -5.03
N LYS A 38 -15.91 11.92 -5.52
CA LYS A 38 -15.55 10.78 -6.39
C LYS A 38 -14.83 11.24 -7.66
N ARG A 39 -15.21 12.40 -8.19
CA ARG A 39 -14.59 12.98 -9.39
C ARG A 39 -13.14 13.33 -9.13
N ASP A 40 -12.85 14.04 -8.04
CA ASP A 40 -11.49 14.45 -7.70
C ASP A 40 -10.60 13.24 -7.44
N TYR A 41 -11.14 12.19 -6.79
CA TYR A 41 -10.40 10.95 -6.59
C TYR A 41 -10.07 10.25 -7.92
N VAL A 42 -11.02 10.19 -8.86
CA VAL A 42 -10.77 9.61 -10.19
C VAL A 42 -9.74 10.43 -10.98
N ASP A 43 -9.85 11.75 -10.94
CA ASP A 43 -8.87 12.63 -11.58
C ASP A 43 -7.48 12.49 -10.96
N PHE A 44 -7.42 12.31 -9.64
CA PHE A 44 -6.18 12.02 -8.92
C PHE A 44 -5.59 10.66 -9.32
N ALA A 45 -6.40 9.62 -9.42
CA ALA A 45 -5.97 8.31 -9.87
C ALA A 45 -5.36 8.35 -11.29
N HIS A 46 -5.97 9.10 -12.21
CA HIS A 46 -5.40 9.31 -13.55
C HIS A 46 -4.09 10.11 -13.54
N MET A 47 -3.91 11.04 -12.59
CA MET A 47 -2.62 11.69 -12.41
C MET A 47 -1.56 10.72 -11.90
N MET A 48 -1.91 9.87 -10.92
CA MET A 48 -0.99 8.90 -10.34
C MET A 48 -0.57 7.82 -11.35
N GLU A 49 -1.43 7.45 -12.30
CA GLU A 49 -1.09 6.51 -13.38
C GLU A 49 0.14 6.95 -14.21
N LYS A 50 0.45 8.23 -14.29
CA LYS A 50 1.64 8.73 -14.99
C LYS A 50 2.95 8.33 -14.31
N TYR A 51 2.91 8.12 -13.01
CA TYR A 51 4.04 7.74 -12.17
C TYR A 51 4.09 6.23 -11.94
N LEU A 52 2.93 5.63 -11.80
CA LEU A 52 2.73 4.21 -11.55
C LEU A 52 1.95 3.59 -12.73
N TRP A 53 2.56 3.68 -13.92
CA TRP A 53 1.92 3.24 -15.17
C TRP A 53 1.55 1.76 -15.12
N PRO A 54 0.28 1.41 -15.38
CA PRO A 54 -0.14 0.02 -15.46
C PRO A 54 0.57 -0.67 -16.61
N ARG A 55 1.45 -1.63 -16.30
CA ARG A 55 2.13 -2.48 -17.27
C ARG A 55 1.27 -3.71 -17.56
N LEU A 56 1.60 -4.46 -18.62
CA LEU A 56 0.91 -5.73 -18.93
C LEU A 56 0.99 -6.73 -17.76
N SER A 57 2.10 -6.73 -17.00
CA SER A 57 2.29 -7.52 -15.79
C SER A 57 1.88 -6.80 -14.51
N GLY A 58 1.29 -5.60 -14.58
CA GLY A 58 1.06 -4.76 -13.42
C GLY A 58 2.37 -4.18 -12.85
N ILE A 59 2.30 -3.63 -11.65
CA ILE A 59 3.48 -3.21 -10.86
C ILE A 59 3.86 -4.38 -9.97
N ASP A 60 4.82 -5.18 -10.43
CA ASP A 60 5.19 -6.48 -9.87
C ASP A 60 6.43 -6.44 -8.97
N LYS A 61 6.97 -5.23 -8.70
CA LYS A 61 8.14 -5.02 -7.83
C LYS A 61 7.90 -3.86 -6.89
N LEU A 62 8.39 -4.00 -5.65
CA LEU A 62 8.36 -2.95 -4.65
C LEU A 62 9.13 -1.70 -5.13
N SER A 63 10.27 -1.88 -5.81
CA SER A 63 11.09 -0.78 -6.33
C SER A 63 10.35 0.07 -7.36
N ILE A 64 9.56 -0.54 -8.24
CA ILE A 64 8.76 0.21 -9.22
C ILE A 64 7.74 1.11 -8.51
N TYR A 65 7.10 0.59 -7.46
CA TYR A 65 6.16 1.37 -6.65
C TYR A 65 6.86 2.52 -5.94
N THR A 66 7.96 2.23 -5.23
CA THR A 66 8.69 3.26 -4.47
C THR A 66 9.30 4.33 -5.36
N GLU A 67 9.88 3.96 -6.50
CA GLU A 67 10.43 4.91 -7.48
C GLU A 67 9.35 5.82 -8.08
N GLY A 68 8.24 5.22 -8.54
CA GLY A 68 7.14 5.96 -9.14
C GLY A 68 6.47 6.90 -8.14
N TYR A 69 6.16 6.41 -6.94
CA TYR A 69 5.52 7.22 -5.93
C TYR A 69 6.46 8.30 -5.37
N SER A 70 7.76 8.02 -5.20
CA SER A 70 8.75 9.04 -4.81
C SER A 70 8.85 10.15 -5.83
N LYS A 71 8.77 9.82 -7.13
CA LYS A 71 8.76 10.84 -8.19
C LYS A 71 7.51 11.72 -8.08
N TYR A 72 6.33 11.14 -7.86
CA TYR A 72 5.11 11.91 -7.61
C TYR A 72 5.28 12.86 -6.42
N LEU A 73 5.76 12.35 -5.27
CA LEU A 73 6.00 13.17 -4.07
C LEU A 73 6.94 14.34 -4.36
N SER A 74 8.04 14.07 -5.06
CA SER A 74 9.01 15.10 -5.47
C SER A 74 8.39 16.16 -6.37
N ASP A 75 7.63 15.77 -7.39
CA ASP A 75 6.97 16.70 -8.31
C ASP A 75 5.89 17.52 -7.59
N ARG A 76 5.36 17.06 -6.46
CA ARG A 76 4.44 17.78 -5.55
C ARG A 76 5.15 18.63 -4.50
N GLY A 77 6.48 18.59 -4.43
CA GLY A 77 7.26 19.28 -3.40
C GLY A 77 7.16 18.64 -2.01
N VAL A 78 6.68 17.41 -1.92
CA VAL A 78 6.60 16.66 -0.66
C VAL A 78 7.92 15.95 -0.41
N THR A 79 8.70 16.46 0.55
CA THR A 79 10.05 15.95 0.84
C THR A 79 10.13 15.21 2.17
N CYS A 80 9.06 15.20 2.96
CA CYS A 80 9.07 14.61 4.30
C CYS A 80 8.73 13.11 4.34
N ILE A 81 8.23 12.53 3.25
CA ILE A 81 7.87 11.10 3.22
C ILE A 81 9.02 10.29 2.61
N ARG A 82 9.43 9.24 3.32
CA ARG A 82 10.36 8.22 2.85
C ARG A 82 9.68 6.86 2.83
N MET A 83 10.12 6.02 1.92
CA MET A 83 9.68 4.64 1.78
C MET A 83 10.87 3.71 1.88
N ASP A 84 10.72 2.65 2.66
CA ASP A 84 11.60 1.50 2.66
C ASP A 84 10.90 0.31 1.97
N THR A 85 11.58 -0.80 1.81
CA THR A 85 10.99 -2.02 1.27
C THR A 85 11.32 -3.20 2.18
N LEU A 86 10.34 -4.07 2.41
CA LEU A 86 10.54 -5.38 3.03
C LEU A 86 10.10 -6.45 2.04
N ASP A 87 11.07 -7.16 1.45
CA ASP A 87 10.80 -8.22 0.48
C ASP A 87 10.07 -9.39 1.14
N GLY A 88 9.13 -10.01 0.42
CA GLY A 88 8.33 -11.14 0.92
C GLY A 88 9.14 -12.41 1.20
N SER A 89 10.41 -12.47 0.82
CA SER A 89 11.33 -13.55 1.18
C SER A 89 11.95 -13.40 2.58
N GLU A 90 11.81 -12.22 3.19
CA GLU A 90 12.30 -11.99 4.55
C GLU A 90 11.50 -12.82 5.58
N PRO A 91 12.13 -13.18 6.72
CA PRO A 91 11.45 -13.94 7.79
C PRO A 91 10.16 -13.26 8.26
N TYR A 92 9.16 -14.08 8.63
CA TYR A 92 7.87 -13.60 9.15
C TYR A 92 8.03 -12.61 10.31
N GLU A 93 8.97 -12.85 11.21
CA GLU A 93 9.21 -12.02 12.38
C GLU A 93 9.58 -10.57 12.02
N LYS A 94 10.23 -10.37 10.87
CA LYS A 94 10.47 -9.02 10.33
C LYS A 94 9.19 -8.38 9.81
N ALA A 95 8.34 -9.14 9.14
CA ALA A 95 7.05 -8.63 8.67
C ALA A 95 6.16 -8.24 9.84
N GLU A 96 6.07 -9.10 10.85
CA GLU A 96 5.31 -8.86 12.08
C GLU A 96 5.79 -7.59 12.80
N ALA A 97 7.10 -7.47 13.03
CA ALA A 97 7.68 -6.28 13.67
C ALA A 97 7.45 -5.01 12.84
N THR A 98 7.53 -5.11 11.51
CA THR A 98 7.27 -3.99 10.59
C THR A 98 5.81 -3.56 10.65
N VAL A 99 4.87 -4.49 10.60
CA VAL A 99 3.43 -4.19 10.68
C VAL A 99 3.11 -3.52 12.02
N ARG A 100 3.54 -4.11 13.13
CA ARG A 100 3.31 -3.55 14.47
C ARG A 100 3.84 -2.11 14.54
N LYS A 101 5.10 -1.91 14.21
CA LYS A 101 5.73 -0.58 14.25
C LYS A 101 4.99 0.43 13.37
N GLN A 102 4.67 0.08 12.12
CA GLN A 102 4.02 1.01 11.19
C GLN A 102 2.63 1.43 11.68
N ILE A 103 1.82 0.47 12.14
CA ILE A 103 0.47 0.77 12.61
C ILE A 103 0.51 1.57 13.92
N ASP A 104 1.41 1.23 14.85
CA ASP A 104 1.60 1.97 16.11
C ASP A 104 2.08 3.40 15.86
N ASP A 105 2.94 3.62 14.85
CA ASP A 105 3.37 4.95 14.40
C ASP A 105 2.25 5.69 13.61
N GLY A 106 1.15 5.00 13.31
CA GLY A 106 -0.01 5.54 12.58
C GLY A 106 0.26 5.69 11.09
N TYR A 107 0.88 4.69 10.45
CA TYR A 107 1.08 4.65 9.00
C TYR A 107 0.35 3.48 8.36
N PRO A 108 -0.30 3.68 7.19
CA PRO A 108 -0.76 2.57 6.37
C PRO A 108 0.44 1.90 5.70
N ILE A 109 0.29 0.65 5.29
CA ILE A 109 1.38 -0.11 4.68
C ILE A 109 0.95 -0.60 3.30
N PRO A 110 1.47 -0.01 2.21
CA PRO A 110 1.32 -0.61 0.88
C PRO A 110 1.90 -2.01 0.86
N THR A 111 1.09 -2.94 0.39
CA THR A 111 1.38 -4.37 0.40
C THR A 111 1.14 -4.95 -0.99
N LEU A 112 2.09 -5.75 -1.46
CA LEU A 112 2.00 -6.50 -2.71
C LEU A 112 1.98 -8.00 -2.42
N ILE A 113 1.01 -8.71 -2.99
CA ILE A 113 1.05 -10.17 -3.12
C ILE A 113 1.09 -10.51 -4.61
N LEU A 114 2.09 -11.29 -5.05
CA LEU A 114 2.19 -11.75 -6.43
C LEU A 114 1.50 -13.10 -6.64
N ASN A 115 1.86 -14.11 -5.84
CA ASN A 115 1.29 -15.43 -5.93
C ASN A 115 0.98 -15.95 -4.52
N HIS A 116 -0.07 -16.75 -4.39
CA HIS A 116 -0.45 -17.34 -3.12
C HIS A 116 -1.12 -18.69 -3.31
N LYS A 117 -0.74 -19.71 -2.50
CA LYS A 117 -1.35 -21.05 -2.54
C LYS A 117 -2.69 -21.11 -1.81
N ASP A 118 -2.89 -20.29 -0.78
CA ASP A 118 -4.14 -20.22 -0.05
C ASP A 118 -5.22 -19.53 -0.89
N ARG A 119 -6.29 -20.28 -1.17
CA ARG A 119 -7.43 -19.82 -1.99
C ARG A 119 -8.24 -18.69 -1.33
N SER A 120 -8.15 -18.53 -0.01
CA SER A 120 -8.82 -17.42 0.68
C SER A 120 -8.25 -16.05 0.28
N LEU A 121 -7.01 -16.02 -0.22
CA LEU A 121 -6.29 -14.84 -0.69
C LEU A 121 -6.33 -14.66 -2.23
N LYS A 122 -7.16 -15.44 -2.94
CA LYS A 122 -7.22 -15.40 -4.43
C LYS A 122 -7.47 -14.01 -5.02
N ASP A 123 -8.25 -13.18 -4.33
CA ASP A 123 -8.60 -11.82 -4.78
C ASP A 123 -7.49 -10.80 -4.47
N TYR A 124 -6.46 -11.24 -3.74
CA TYR A 124 -5.28 -10.46 -3.40
C TYR A 124 -4.02 -10.86 -4.20
N VAL A 125 -4.14 -11.83 -5.09
CA VAL A 125 -3.04 -12.27 -5.97
C VAL A 125 -2.85 -11.27 -7.12
N TRP A 126 -1.58 -10.95 -7.42
CA TRP A 126 -1.20 -9.89 -8.37
C TRP A 126 -1.85 -8.55 -8.03
N HIS A 127 -1.87 -8.22 -6.72
CA HIS A 127 -2.62 -7.09 -6.23
C HIS A 127 -1.85 -6.27 -5.21
N TRP A 128 -2.01 -4.93 -5.31
CA TRP A 128 -1.60 -3.95 -4.32
C TRP A 128 -2.79 -3.56 -3.47
N PHE A 129 -2.57 -3.43 -2.16
CA PHE A 129 -3.56 -3.01 -1.17
C PHE A 129 -2.87 -2.37 0.03
N LEU A 130 -3.65 -1.82 0.96
CA LEU A 130 -3.13 -1.28 2.22
C LEU A 130 -3.41 -2.23 3.38
N ILE A 131 -2.44 -2.38 4.29
CA ILE A 131 -2.69 -2.80 5.66
C ILE A 131 -2.80 -1.54 6.50
N ASN A 132 -3.91 -1.37 7.25
CA ASN A 132 -4.14 -0.19 8.09
C ASN A 132 -4.55 -0.51 9.53
N GLY A 133 -4.36 -1.73 9.99
CA GLY A 133 -4.60 -2.15 11.35
C GLY A 133 -4.08 -3.54 11.64
N TYR A 134 -3.89 -3.86 12.91
CA TYR A 134 -3.65 -5.22 13.37
C TYR A 134 -4.38 -5.51 14.68
N ASP A 135 -4.57 -6.79 15.00
CA ASP A 135 -5.15 -7.29 16.24
C ASP A 135 -4.44 -8.58 16.65
N GLU A 136 -3.99 -8.67 17.89
CA GLU A 136 -3.32 -9.84 18.48
C GLU A 136 -4.13 -10.49 19.61
N SER A 137 -5.40 -10.10 19.78
CA SER A 137 -6.25 -10.59 20.88
C SER A 137 -6.46 -12.10 20.90
N TYR A 138 -6.22 -12.76 19.77
CA TYR A 138 -6.40 -14.21 19.61
C TYR A 138 -5.09 -15.02 19.52
N GLY A 139 -3.96 -14.38 19.87
CA GLY A 139 -2.65 -15.04 19.93
C GLY A 139 -1.86 -15.07 18.63
N GLU A 140 -2.48 -14.71 17.52
CA GLU A 140 -1.84 -14.52 16.20
C GLU A 140 -2.10 -13.11 15.71
N MET A 141 -1.19 -12.54 14.91
CA MET A 141 -1.38 -11.21 14.37
C MET A 141 -2.36 -11.27 13.19
N MET A 142 -3.57 -10.78 13.42
CA MET A 142 -4.53 -10.48 12.37
C MET A 142 -4.26 -9.10 11.80
N VAL A 143 -4.26 -8.94 10.49
CA VAL A 143 -4.08 -7.64 9.81
C VAL A 143 -5.34 -7.24 9.08
N LYS A 144 -5.68 -5.95 9.16
CA LYS A 144 -6.79 -5.36 8.43
C LYS A 144 -6.29 -4.87 7.08
N THR A 145 -6.76 -5.50 6.02
CA THR A 145 -6.47 -5.11 4.64
C THR A 145 -7.59 -4.23 4.09
N VAL A 146 -7.22 -3.23 3.30
CA VAL A 146 -8.15 -2.30 2.65
C VAL A 146 -7.89 -2.27 1.17
N THR A 147 -8.92 -2.59 0.39
CA THR A 147 -8.94 -2.53 -1.08
C THR A 147 -10.38 -2.57 -1.58
N TYR A 148 -10.63 -2.19 -2.83
CA TYR A 148 -11.94 -2.27 -3.48
C TYR A 148 -13.10 -1.65 -2.66
N SER A 149 -12.84 -0.53 -1.98
CA SER A 149 -13.82 0.16 -1.11
C SER A 149 -14.32 -0.68 0.08
N GLY A 150 -13.55 -1.69 0.49
CA GLY A 150 -13.87 -2.57 1.60
C GLY A 150 -12.66 -2.93 2.44
N PHE A 151 -12.87 -3.72 3.46
CA PHE A 151 -11.80 -4.27 4.28
C PHE A 151 -12.05 -5.73 4.62
N GLN A 152 -10.96 -6.45 4.88
CA GLN A 152 -10.97 -7.82 5.39
C GLN A 152 -9.86 -8.01 6.41
N TRP A 153 -10.01 -9.04 7.26
CA TRP A 153 -9.01 -9.43 8.23
C TRP A 153 -8.38 -10.75 7.81
N PHE A 154 -7.05 -10.82 7.83
CA PHE A 154 -6.28 -12.02 7.54
C PHE A 154 -5.22 -12.25 8.61
N ASP A 155 -4.92 -13.51 8.86
CA ASP A 155 -3.73 -13.92 9.60
C ASP A 155 -2.48 -13.52 8.81
N LEU A 156 -1.63 -12.67 9.41
CA LEU A 156 -0.43 -12.16 8.76
C LEU A 156 0.55 -13.28 8.39
N ARG A 157 0.70 -14.32 9.24
CA ARG A 157 1.60 -15.43 8.96
C ARG A 157 1.16 -16.19 7.72
N LYS A 158 -0.14 -16.48 7.60
CA LYS A 158 -0.69 -17.11 6.40
C LYS A 158 -0.53 -16.24 5.17
N MET A 159 -0.78 -14.94 5.29
CA MET A 159 -0.61 -13.99 4.19
C MET A 159 0.86 -13.90 3.74
N TRP A 160 1.82 -13.92 4.68
CA TRP A 160 3.26 -13.82 4.41
C TRP A 160 3.83 -15.09 3.80
N ASP A 161 3.39 -16.26 4.27
CA ASP A 161 3.80 -17.55 3.73
C ASP A 161 2.97 -17.94 2.50
N THR A 162 3.29 -17.34 1.38
CA THR A 162 2.55 -17.53 0.11
C THR A 162 2.72 -18.92 -0.49
N GLY A 163 3.75 -19.69 -0.07
CA GLY A 163 4.12 -20.96 -0.66
C GLY A 163 4.83 -20.85 -2.02
N TYR A 164 5.24 -19.63 -2.45
CA TYR A 164 5.98 -19.38 -3.67
C TYR A 164 7.26 -18.60 -3.38
N ASN A 165 8.25 -18.68 -4.30
CA ASN A 165 9.49 -17.90 -4.18
C ASN A 165 9.29 -16.44 -4.56
N ASN A 166 8.44 -16.16 -5.55
CA ASN A 166 8.10 -14.81 -5.97
C ASN A 166 6.86 -14.34 -5.20
N LYS A 167 7.07 -13.55 -4.15
CA LYS A 167 6.03 -13.25 -3.16
C LYS A 167 5.46 -11.84 -3.30
N GLY A 168 6.26 -10.80 -3.33
CA GLY A 168 5.92 -9.40 -3.17
C GLY A 168 6.53 -8.83 -1.91
N GLY A 169 5.75 -8.17 -1.04
CA GLY A 169 6.25 -7.63 0.23
C GLY A 169 5.53 -6.37 0.69
N LEU A 170 6.18 -5.61 1.59
CA LEU A 170 5.66 -4.41 2.23
C LEU A 170 6.48 -3.18 1.84
N VAL A 171 5.83 -2.01 1.85
CA VAL A 171 6.48 -0.70 1.69
C VAL A 171 6.19 0.14 2.93
N PRO A 172 7.02 0.02 4.00
CA PRO A 172 6.87 0.84 5.19
C PRO A 172 7.24 2.30 4.92
N TYR A 173 6.53 3.21 5.60
CA TYR A 173 6.74 4.65 5.54
C TYR A 173 7.51 5.16 6.76
N ARG A 174 8.16 6.30 6.59
CA ARG A 174 8.61 7.20 7.67
C ARG A 174 8.46 8.65 7.24
N LEU A 175 8.14 9.49 8.22
CA LEU A 175 8.17 10.95 8.07
C LEU A 175 9.49 11.47 8.61
N GLU A 176 10.18 12.26 7.78
CA GLU A 176 11.34 13.07 8.19
C GLU A 176 10.86 14.48 8.57
N GLN A 177 11.39 15.02 9.65
CA GLN A 177 11.10 16.39 10.10
C GLN A 177 11.83 17.41 9.24
#